data_f312d3c6316d211af4be61c6a777f64c
#
_entry.id   f312d3c6316d211af4be61c6a777f64c
#
_cell.length_a   1.000
_cell.length_b   1.000
_cell.length_c   1.000
_cell.angle_alpha   90.00
_cell.angle_beta   90.00
_cell.angle_gamma   90.00
#
_symmetry.space_group_name_H-M   'P 1'
#
loop_
_entity.id
_entity.type
_entity.pdbx_description
1 polymer ?
#
loop_
_entity_poly.entity_id
_entity_poly.type
_entity_poly.pdbx_seq_one_letter_code
_entity_poly.pdbx_strand_id
1 'polypeptide(L)'
;MFNHIRLGIIGCGWLGTALGSKLVRQGAFVKGTRTQAEKAKELMAFGIEGYPFQLKEGSWIGDLTFFEHINVLLIAIPPGLSTDQTSNFVAKITPLISQLKKYKLEKIICTSSIYVYGQAQGKLNEDSQCHPNKLSGLQLIEVEQALINNFPDTIIILRLGGLIGPDRHPIHRLRMRSRIEAGLNPVNLIHQIDVLAGLEKVLLTQKKQHCYNLVSPYHPIKEDYYSQLAYQWEIPPLKFDQQTKYPKKISSNRFVSDYDFSFIVEKLLIE
;
A
#
# COMPACT_ATOMS: atom_id res chain seq x y z
N MET A 1 -23.68 4.23 -4.58
CA MET A 1 -23.17 4.13 -3.19
C MET A 1 -22.04 5.13 -2.94
N PHE A 2 -21.18 5.43 -3.95
CA PHE A 2 -20.01 6.33 -3.80
C PHE A 2 -20.19 7.74 -4.39
N ASN A 3 -21.39 8.16 -4.75
CA ASN A 3 -21.66 9.46 -5.42
C ASN A 3 -21.24 10.70 -4.59
N HIS A 4 -21.12 10.54 -3.26
CA HIS A 4 -20.62 11.61 -2.37
C HIS A 4 -19.09 11.62 -2.24
N ILE A 5 -18.41 10.58 -2.74
CA ILE A 5 -16.94 10.47 -2.68
C ILE A 5 -16.33 11.24 -3.85
N ARG A 6 -15.47 12.18 -3.50
CA ARG A 6 -14.63 12.96 -4.41
C ARG A 6 -13.18 12.68 -4.04
N LEU A 7 -12.64 11.62 -4.65
CA LEU A 7 -11.35 11.05 -4.28
C LEU A 7 -10.19 11.66 -5.06
N GLY A 8 -9.20 12.19 -4.38
CA GLY A 8 -7.86 12.45 -4.93
C GLY A 8 -6.92 11.28 -4.68
N ILE A 9 -6.19 10.81 -5.68
CA ILE A 9 -5.20 9.73 -5.55
C ILE A 9 -3.82 10.28 -5.92
N ILE A 10 -2.96 10.50 -4.93
CA ILE A 10 -1.55 10.80 -5.17
C ILE A 10 -0.80 9.47 -5.33
N GLY A 11 -0.22 9.24 -6.52
CA GLY A 11 0.38 7.96 -6.89
C GLY A 11 -0.62 6.99 -7.51
N CYS A 12 -1.35 7.44 -8.53
CA CYS A 12 -2.32 6.64 -9.28
C CYS A 12 -1.62 5.60 -10.18
N GLY A 13 -0.80 4.72 -9.56
CA GLY A 13 -0.10 3.60 -10.18
C GLY A 13 -0.97 2.35 -10.26
N TRP A 14 -0.36 1.18 -10.14
CA TRP A 14 -1.01 -0.13 -10.23
C TRP A 14 -2.21 -0.27 -9.28
N LEU A 15 -2.06 0.09 -8.01
CA LEU A 15 -3.15 0.05 -7.02
C LEU A 15 -4.13 1.20 -7.21
N GLY A 16 -3.62 2.43 -7.36
CA GLY A 16 -4.46 3.63 -7.45
C GLY A 16 -5.34 3.65 -8.69
N THR A 17 -4.84 3.19 -9.85
CA THR A 17 -5.64 3.09 -11.08
C THR A 17 -6.75 2.05 -10.93
N ALA A 18 -6.45 0.87 -10.37
CA ALA A 18 -7.44 -0.16 -10.13
C ALA A 18 -8.56 0.32 -9.18
N LEU A 19 -8.20 0.99 -8.08
CA LEU A 19 -9.18 1.57 -7.16
C LEU A 19 -10.00 2.66 -7.84
N GLY A 20 -9.35 3.63 -8.47
CA GLY A 20 -10.02 4.77 -9.11
C GLY A 20 -11.01 4.32 -10.18
N SER A 21 -10.60 3.41 -11.07
CA SER A 21 -11.48 2.84 -12.10
C SER A 21 -12.68 2.12 -11.49
N LYS A 22 -12.48 1.34 -10.42
CA LYS A 22 -13.56 0.65 -9.71
C LYS A 22 -14.56 1.65 -9.13
N LEU A 23 -14.08 2.69 -8.46
CA LEU A 23 -14.93 3.69 -7.80
C LEU A 23 -15.67 4.59 -8.81
N VAL A 24 -15.05 4.94 -9.93
CA VAL A 24 -15.72 5.67 -11.03
C VAL A 24 -16.94 4.88 -11.53
N ARG A 25 -16.79 3.57 -11.77
CA ARG A 25 -17.93 2.70 -12.15
C ARG A 25 -19.04 2.63 -11.09
N GLN A 26 -18.72 2.96 -9.83
CA GLN A 26 -19.67 3.01 -8.71
C GLN A 26 -20.21 4.43 -8.42
N GLY A 27 -19.89 5.40 -9.30
CA GLY A 27 -20.41 6.77 -9.27
C GLY A 27 -19.55 7.79 -8.52
N ALA A 28 -18.33 7.43 -8.06
CA ALA A 28 -17.42 8.38 -7.44
C ALA A 28 -16.78 9.31 -8.47
N PHE A 29 -16.49 10.55 -8.07
CA PHE A 29 -15.59 11.43 -8.80
C PHE A 29 -14.15 11.17 -8.37
N VAL A 30 -13.25 10.93 -9.33
CA VAL A 30 -11.86 10.56 -9.02
C VAL A 30 -10.86 11.41 -9.81
N LYS A 31 -9.94 12.02 -9.08
CA LYS A 31 -8.72 12.65 -9.61
C LYS A 31 -7.51 11.77 -9.28
N GLY A 32 -6.59 11.63 -10.23
CA GLY A 32 -5.41 10.78 -10.05
C GLY A 32 -4.13 11.46 -10.52
N THR A 33 -3.02 11.24 -9.81
CA THR A 33 -1.73 11.82 -10.22
C THR A 33 -0.77 10.79 -10.80
N ARG A 34 0.01 11.23 -11.78
CA ARG A 34 1.16 10.54 -12.36
C ARG A 34 2.34 11.51 -12.47
N THR A 35 3.56 10.98 -12.47
CA THR A 35 4.77 11.82 -12.59
C THR A 35 4.97 12.40 -13.98
N GLN A 36 4.50 11.73 -15.03
CA GLN A 36 4.61 12.12 -16.44
C GLN A 36 3.24 12.57 -16.95
N ALA A 37 3.20 13.67 -17.71
CA ALA A 37 1.98 14.25 -18.24
C ALA A 37 1.21 13.30 -19.17
N GLU A 38 1.93 12.57 -20.03
CA GLU A 38 1.33 11.58 -20.93
C GLU A 38 0.63 10.46 -20.15
N LYS A 39 1.28 9.93 -19.11
CA LYS A 39 0.70 8.91 -18.23
C LYS A 39 -0.45 9.45 -17.38
N ALA A 40 -0.47 10.74 -17.08
CA ALA A 40 -1.62 11.36 -16.43
C ALA A 40 -2.83 11.40 -17.36
N LYS A 41 -2.63 11.74 -18.64
CA LYS A 41 -3.69 11.73 -19.66
C LYS A 41 -4.29 10.34 -19.88
N GLU A 42 -3.49 9.28 -19.81
CA GLU A 42 -3.95 7.88 -19.93
C GLU A 42 -4.99 7.50 -18.87
N LEU A 43 -5.01 8.16 -17.71
CA LEU A 43 -5.98 7.92 -16.66
C LEU A 43 -7.43 8.20 -17.09
N MET A 44 -7.63 9.05 -18.09
CA MET A 44 -8.94 9.34 -18.63
C MET A 44 -9.64 8.11 -19.23
N ALA A 45 -8.88 7.17 -19.78
CA ALA A 45 -9.42 5.89 -20.26
C ALA A 45 -10.10 5.05 -19.15
N PHE A 46 -9.77 5.33 -17.89
CA PHE A 46 -10.36 4.71 -16.71
C PHE A 46 -11.43 5.59 -16.04
N GLY A 47 -11.80 6.72 -16.65
CA GLY A 47 -12.72 7.71 -16.09
C GLY A 47 -12.12 8.56 -14.96
N ILE A 48 -10.80 8.54 -14.79
CA ILE A 48 -10.07 9.27 -13.77
C ILE A 48 -9.53 10.56 -14.38
N GLU A 49 -9.81 11.70 -13.75
CA GLU A 49 -9.24 12.99 -14.15
C GLU A 49 -7.75 13.04 -13.77
N GLY A 50 -6.88 13.04 -14.78
CA GLY A 50 -5.44 12.85 -14.61
C GLY A 50 -4.65 14.15 -14.48
N TYR A 51 -3.76 14.20 -13.48
CA TYR A 51 -2.89 15.34 -13.19
C TYR A 51 -1.42 14.94 -13.19
N PRO A 52 -0.53 15.65 -13.89
CA PRO A 52 0.91 15.49 -13.69
C PRO A 52 1.28 16.04 -12.31
N PHE A 53 1.97 15.23 -11.52
CA PHE A 53 2.35 15.59 -10.15
C PHE A 53 3.60 14.85 -9.72
N GLN A 54 4.61 15.55 -9.26
CA GLN A 54 5.87 14.97 -8.82
C GLN A 54 6.28 15.53 -7.47
N LEU A 55 6.45 14.66 -6.48
CA LEU A 55 7.07 15.00 -5.21
C LEU A 55 8.59 15.03 -5.37
N LYS A 56 9.22 16.09 -4.89
CA LYS A 56 10.66 16.28 -4.77
C LYS A 56 11.03 16.53 -3.32
N GLU A 57 12.27 16.33 -2.98
CA GLU A 57 12.77 16.69 -1.65
C GLU A 57 12.65 18.20 -1.43
N GLY A 58 11.95 18.60 -0.39
CA GLY A 58 11.68 19.99 -0.05
C GLY A 58 10.62 20.70 -0.90
N SER A 59 10.08 20.06 -1.95
CA SER A 59 9.10 20.69 -2.85
C SER A 59 8.22 19.66 -3.58
N TRP A 60 7.35 20.16 -4.46
CA TRP A 60 6.60 19.34 -5.41
C TRP A 60 6.30 20.17 -6.67
N ILE A 61 6.05 19.49 -7.77
CA ILE A 61 5.65 20.09 -9.05
C ILE A 61 4.30 19.50 -9.43
N GLY A 62 3.32 20.35 -9.72
CA GLY A 62 1.98 19.91 -10.11
C GLY A 62 0.99 21.06 -10.10
N ASP A 63 -0.24 20.76 -10.50
CA ASP A 63 -1.33 21.72 -10.51
C ASP A 63 -2.12 21.63 -9.19
N LEU A 64 -2.31 22.77 -8.53
CA LEU A 64 -3.08 22.89 -7.29
C LEU A 64 -4.56 22.55 -7.47
N THR A 65 -5.09 22.67 -8.67
CA THR A 65 -6.48 22.32 -9.00
C THR A 65 -6.77 20.83 -8.77
N PHE A 66 -5.72 20.00 -8.66
CA PHE A 66 -5.85 18.61 -8.20
C PHE A 66 -6.54 18.51 -6.84
N PHE A 67 -6.23 19.41 -5.90
CA PHE A 67 -6.78 19.39 -4.55
C PHE A 67 -8.18 20.01 -4.45
N GLU A 68 -8.64 20.71 -5.49
CA GLU A 68 -9.95 21.33 -5.48
C GLU A 68 -11.06 20.29 -5.64
N HIS A 69 -12.15 20.50 -4.92
CA HIS A 69 -13.34 19.66 -4.99
C HIS A 69 -13.16 18.18 -4.61
N ILE A 70 -12.08 17.81 -3.94
CA ILE A 70 -11.94 16.49 -3.31
C ILE A 70 -12.30 16.56 -1.82
N ASN A 71 -12.92 15.52 -1.28
CA ASN A 71 -13.18 15.39 0.16
C ASN A 71 -12.36 14.26 0.80
N VAL A 72 -11.83 13.33 -0.01
CA VAL A 72 -10.97 12.25 0.44
C VAL A 72 -9.67 12.24 -0.37
N LEU A 73 -8.55 11.99 0.31
CA LEU A 73 -7.24 11.83 -0.33
C LEU A 73 -6.66 10.46 -0.02
N LEU A 74 -6.21 9.76 -1.05
CA LEU A 74 -5.37 8.57 -0.93
C LEU A 74 -3.94 8.91 -1.34
N ILE A 75 -2.99 8.67 -0.45
CA ILE A 75 -1.54 8.74 -0.71
C ILE A 75 -1.05 7.30 -0.92
N ALA A 76 -0.75 6.94 -2.16
CA ALA A 76 -0.35 5.58 -2.57
C ALA A 76 1.03 5.58 -3.25
N ILE A 77 2.00 6.27 -2.63
CA ILE A 77 3.36 6.42 -3.15
C ILE A 77 4.32 5.56 -2.32
N PRO A 78 5.13 4.69 -2.96
CA PRO A 78 6.20 3.99 -2.26
C PRO A 78 7.38 4.93 -1.94
N PRO A 79 8.22 4.62 -0.93
CA PRO A 79 9.42 5.39 -0.61
C PRO A 79 10.41 5.57 -1.78
N GLY A 80 10.34 4.72 -2.83
CA GLY A 80 11.18 4.84 -4.02
C GLY A 80 12.62 4.34 -3.85
N LEU A 81 13.01 3.86 -2.68
CA LEU A 81 14.37 3.41 -2.36
C LEU A 81 14.83 2.14 -3.10
N SER A 82 13.95 1.50 -3.87
CA SER A 82 14.33 0.40 -4.77
C SER A 82 15.03 0.90 -6.05
N THR A 83 14.79 2.14 -6.42
CA THR A 83 15.35 2.79 -7.63
C THR A 83 16.40 3.84 -7.29
N ASP A 84 16.31 4.46 -6.12
CA ASP A 84 17.23 5.49 -5.64
C ASP A 84 17.41 5.32 -4.12
N GLN A 85 18.55 4.75 -3.73
CA GLN A 85 18.88 4.49 -2.32
C GLN A 85 19.18 5.76 -1.50
N THR A 86 19.41 6.89 -2.16
CA THR A 86 19.65 8.20 -1.52
C THR A 86 18.37 8.98 -1.28
N SER A 87 17.25 8.56 -1.86
CA SER A 87 15.97 9.26 -1.80
C SER A 87 15.45 9.43 -0.36
N ASN A 88 15.17 10.67 0.01
CA ASN A 88 14.56 11.01 1.30
C ASN A 88 13.04 11.16 1.16
N PHE A 89 12.33 10.09 1.51
CA PHE A 89 10.87 10.06 1.40
C PHE A 89 10.18 11.01 2.36
N VAL A 90 10.76 11.24 3.55
CA VAL A 90 10.24 12.20 4.53
C VAL A 90 10.30 13.61 3.95
N ALA A 91 11.47 13.99 3.38
CA ALA A 91 11.64 15.29 2.74
C ALA A 91 10.70 15.50 1.53
N LYS A 92 10.31 14.42 0.86
CA LYS A 92 9.30 14.48 -0.23
C LYS A 92 7.88 14.68 0.29
N ILE A 93 7.51 14.07 1.41
CA ILE A 93 6.14 14.15 1.96
C ILE A 93 5.90 15.42 2.78
N THR A 94 6.93 15.99 3.41
CA THR A 94 6.80 17.18 4.26
C THR A 94 6.14 18.37 3.55
N PRO A 95 6.52 18.76 2.30
CA PRO A 95 5.87 19.85 1.58
C PRO A 95 4.39 19.54 1.26
N LEU A 96 4.07 18.26 0.99
CA LEU A 96 2.70 17.82 0.78
C LEU A 96 1.86 17.99 2.05
N ILE A 97 2.38 17.60 3.23
CA ILE A 97 1.70 17.82 4.52
C ILE A 97 1.36 19.29 4.72
N SER A 98 2.32 20.19 4.46
CA SER A 98 2.10 21.64 4.56
C SER A 98 1.03 22.15 3.60
N GLN A 99 0.97 21.59 2.39
CA GLN A 99 -0.06 21.94 1.40
C GLN A 99 -1.44 21.43 1.84
N LEU A 100 -1.54 20.19 2.33
CA LEU A 100 -2.81 19.55 2.71
C LEU A 100 -3.54 20.30 3.85
N LYS A 101 -2.81 20.97 4.74
CA LYS A 101 -3.41 21.82 5.79
C LYS A 101 -4.30 22.96 5.28
N LYS A 102 -4.17 23.33 3.99
CA LYS A 102 -4.97 24.39 3.37
C LYS A 102 -6.34 23.90 2.88
N TYR A 103 -6.57 22.58 2.89
CA TYR A 103 -7.79 21.95 2.38
C TYR A 103 -8.55 21.27 3.51
N LYS A 104 -9.86 21.34 3.44
CA LYS A 104 -10.74 20.67 4.41
C LYS A 104 -11.07 19.26 3.88
N LEU A 105 -10.20 18.29 4.19
CA LEU A 105 -10.41 16.90 3.84
C LEU A 105 -11.12 16.16 4.98
N GLU A 106 -12.14 15.38 4.64
CA GLU A 106 -12.87 14.53 5.58
C GLU A 106 -12.04 13.30 5.97
N LYS A 107 -11.19 12.83 5.03
CA LYS A 107 -10.37 11.64 5.23
C LYS A 107 -9.09 11.71 4.42
N ILE A 108 -7.99 11.32 5.03
CA ILE A 108 -6.70 11.09 4.39
C ILE A 108 -6.32 9.63 4.63
N ILE A 109 -6.05 8.88 3.58
CA ILE A 109 -5.62 7.49 3.65
C ILE A 109 -4.19 7.45 3.12
N CYS A 110 -3.27 6.83 3.87
CA CYS A 110 -1.90 6.63 3.42
C CYS A 110 -1.58 5.14 3.41
N THR A 111 -1.20 4.60 2.25
CA THR A 111 -0.67 3.24 2.19
C THR A 111 0.77 3.22 2.68
N SER A 112 1.03 2.44 3.71
CA SER A 112 2.33 2.12 4.27
C SER A 112 2.66 0.64 4.03
N SER A 113 3.61 0.08 4.73
CA SER A 113 4.05 -1.29 4.55
C SER A 113 4.40 -1.97 5.87
N ILE A 114 4.17 -3.27 5.94
CA ILE A 114 4.66 -4.12 7.03
C ILE A 114 6.19 -4.16 7.16
N TYR A 115 6.93 -3.55 6.24
CA TYR A 115 8.38 -3.35 6.38
C TYR A 115 8.79 -2.53 7.61
N VAL A 116 7.88 -1.77 8.20
CA VAL A 116 8.09 -1.05 9.47
C VAL A 116 8.41 -2.01 10.62
N TYR A 117 7.92 -3.24 10.59
CA TYR A 117 8.20 -4.25 11.63
C TYR A 117 9.61 -4.85 11.53
N GLY A 118 10.28 -4.74 10.38
CA GLY A 118 11.69 -5.11 10.19
C GLY A 118 12.10 -6.43 10.83
N GLN A 119 12.90 -6.38 11.92
CA GLN A 119 13.43 -7.56 12.63
C GLN A 119 12.52 -8.07 13.76
N ALA A 120 11.39 -7.46 14.01
CA ALA A 120 10.42 -7.98 14.97
C ALA A 120 9.98 -9.41 14.59
N GLN A 121 9.69 -10.25 15.60
CA GLN A 121 9.41 -11.67 15.42
C GLN A 121 8.10 -12.08 16.13
N GLY A 122 7.54 -13.22 15.75
CA GLY A 122 6.35 -13.78 16.35
C GLY A 122 5.04 -13.30 15.72
N LYS A 123 3.97 -13.28 16.51
CA LYS A 123 2.68 -12.72 16.08
C LYS A 123 2.68 -11.21 16.35
N LEU A 124 2.53 -10.41 15.31
CA LEU A 124 2.59 -8.96 15.36
C LEU A 124 1.24 -8.35 14.97
N ASN A 125 0.92 -7.23 15.63
CA ASN A 125 -0.22 -6.38 15.35
C ASN A 125 0.22 -4.90 15.31
N GLU A 126 -0.72 -3.98 15.23
CA GLU A 126 -0.45 -2.55 15.14
C GLU A 126 0.18 -1.95 16.40
N ASP A 127 0.00 -2.60 17.57
CA ASP A 127 0.59 -2.20 18.85
C ASP A 127 2.01 -2.77 19.05
N SER A 128 2.42 -3.69 18.17
CA SER A 128 3.75 -4.26 18.23
C SER A 128 4.82 -3.23 17.89
N GLN A 129 5.91 -3.25 18.64
CA GLN A 129 7.03 -2.35 18.40
C GLN A 129 7.60 -2.55 16.99
N CYS A 130 7.80 -1.45 16.28
CA CYS A 130 8.48 -1.45 14.99
C CYS A 130 10.00 -1.56 15.17
N HIS A 131 10.64 -2.47 14.43
CA HIS A 131 12.10 -2.67 14.44
C HIS A 131 12.67 -2.65 13.02
N PRO A 132 12.53 -1.53 12.28
CA PRO A 132 12.99 -1.44 10.91
C PRO A 132 14.52 -1.57 10.85
N ASN A 133 14.99 -2.39 9.92
CA ASN A 133 16.42 -2.60 9.66
C ASN A 133 16.84 -2.09 8.28
N LYS A 134 15.94 -1.42 7.59
CA LYS A 134 16.18 -0.79 6.28
C LYS A 134 15.71 0.66 6.32
N LEU A 135 16.41 1.51 5.58
CA LEU A 135 16.08 2.93 5.47
C LEU A 135 14.61 3.16 5.05
N SER A 136 14.08 2.32 4.15
CA SER A 136 12.67 2.40 3.74
C SER A 136 11.69 2.21 4.90
N GLY A 137 11.97 1.30 5.82
CA GLY A 137 11.13 1.08 7.01
C GLY A 137 11.22 2.25 8.00
N LEU A 138 12.42 2.80 8.21
CA LEU A 138 12.64 3.99 9.05
C LEU A 138 11.85 5.19 8.50
N GLN A 139 12.03 5.51 7.22
CA GLN A 139 11.35 6.64 6.58
C GLN A 139 9.82 6.46 6.55
N LEU A 140 9.31 5.23 6.42
CA LEU A 140 7.87 4.98 6.53
C LEU A 140 7.33 5.32 7.92
N ILE A 141 8.02 4.92 8.99
CA ILE A 141 7.62 5.25 10.37
C ILE A 141 7.59 6.76 10.58
N GLU A 142 8.63 7.47 10.13
CA GLU A 142 8.70 8.93 10.25
C GLU A 142 7.55 9.61 9.49
N VAL A 143 7.22 9.14 8.29
CA VAL A 143 6.08 9.66 7.49
C VAL A 143 4.75 9.33 8.17
N GLU A 144 4.55 8.10 8.67
CA GLU A 144 3.36 7.72 9.43
C GLU A 144 3.16 8.67 10.62
N GLN A 145 4.20 8.87 11.41
CA GLN A 145 4.14 9.76 12.59
C GLN A 145 3.89 11.21 12.21
N ALA A 146 4.54 11.71 11.15
CA ALA A 146 4.31 13.07 10.66
C ALA A 146 2.86 13.28 10.20
N LEU A 147 2.27 12.31 9.50
CA LEU A 147 0.87 12.38 9.07
C LEU A 147 -0.10 12.31 10.27
N ILE A 148 0.14 11.42 11.23
CA ILE A 148 -0.68 11.30 12.44
C ILE A 148 -0.65 12.60 13.26
N ASN A 149 0.53 13.19 13.47
CA ASN A 149 0.69 14.41 14.23
C ASN A 149 0.01 15.63 13.57
N ASN A 150 -0.05 15.66 12.23
CA ASN A 150 -0.60 16.79 11.49
C ASN A 150 -2.10 16.65 11.17
N PHE A 151 -2.62 15.42 11.13
CA PHE A 151 -4.01 15.12 10.74
C PHE A 151 -4.66 14.09 11.70
N PRO A 152 -4.64 14.32 13.03
CA PRO A 152 -5.06 13.29 14.00
C PRO A 152 -6.50 12.83 13.82
N ASP A 153 -7.39 13.71 13.34
CA ASP A 153 -8.80 13.38 13.18
C ASP A 153 -9.15 12.68 11.87
N THR A 154 -8.33 12.86 10.83
CA THR A 154 -8.67 12.45 9.46
C THR A 154 -7.78 11.37 8.88
N ILE A 155 -6.54 11.17 9.40
CA ILE A 155 -5.57 10.22 8.83
C ILE A 155 -5.89 8.77 9.17
N ILE A 156 -5.74 7.89 8.19
CA ILE A 156 -5.74 6.43 8.34
C ILE A 156 -4.51 5.89 7.61
N ILE A 157 -3.64 5.22 8.34
CA ILE A 157 -2.47 4.51 7.80
C ILE A 157 -2.85 3.05 7.56
N LEU A 158 -2.61 2.55 6.35
CA LEU A 158 -2.78 1.14 6.02
C LEU A 158 -1.41 0.51 5.75
N ARG A 159 -0.89 -0.28 6.69
CA ARG A 159 0.33 -1.07 6.54
C ARG A 159 0.02 -2.32 5.75
N LEU A 160 0.31 -2.30 4.45
CA LEU A 160 -0.01 -3.38 3.53
C LEU A 160 1.01 -4.51 3.61
N GLY A 161 0.53 -5.75 3.52
CA GLY A 161 1.33 -6.92 3.22
C GLY A 161 2.04 -6.82 1.86
N GLY A 162 2.88 -7.78 1.53
CA GLY A 162 3.47 -7.88 0.20
C GLY A 162 2.37 -7.97 -0.86
N LEU A 163 2.26 -6.94 -1.71
CA LEU A 163 1.19 -6.83 -2.71
C LEU A 163 1.36 -7.86 -3.82
N ILE A 164 0.31 -8.63 -4.08
CA ILE A 164 0.18 -9.56 -5.22
C ILE A 164 -1.12 -9.29 -5.97
N GLY A 165 -1.19 -9.75 -7.21
CA GLY A 165 -2.34 -9.62 -8.09
C GLY A 165 -1.93 -9.61 -9.55
N PRO A 166 -2.78 -9.19 -10.49
CA PRO A 166 -2.51 -9.24 -11.92
C PRO A 166 -1.16 -8.62 -12.27
N ASP A 167 -0.32 -9.37 -12.98
CA ASP A 167 1.02 -8.99 -13.44
C ASP A 167 2.00 -8.59 -12.32
N ARG A 168 1.65 -8.89 -11.07
CA ARG A 168 2.47 -8.52 -9.92
C ARG A 168 2.53 -9.65 -8.89
N HIS A 169 3.64 -10.39 -8.92
CA HIS A 169 3.90 -11.41 -7.92
C HIS A 169 5.40 -11.49 -7.60
N PRO A 170 5.81 -11.68 -6.31
CA PRO A 170 7.23 -11.79 -5.93
C PRO A 170 7.97 -12.93 -6.62
N ILE A 171 7.28 -13.99 -7.02
CA ILE A 171 7.87 -15.16 -7.69
C ILE A 171 8.68 -14.78 -8.95
N HIS A 172 8.24 -13.76 -9.70
CA HIS A 172 8.94 -13.27 -10.90
C HIS A 172 10.35 -12.75 -10.60
N ARG A 173 10.58 -12.23 -9.37
CA ARG A 173 11.91 -11.81 -8.91
C ARG A 173 12.65 -12.94 -8.22
N LEU A 174 11.94 -13.80 -7.51
CA LEU A 174 12.53 -14.93 -6.77
C LEU A 174 13.15 -15.95 -7.71
N ARG A 175 12.52 -16.24 -8.86
CA ARG A 175 13.05 -17.17 -9.88
C ARG A 175 14.40 -16.76 -10.46
N MET A 176 14.77 -15.47 -10.32
CA MET A 176 16.06 -14.96 -10.82
C MET A 176 17.19 -15.12 -9.79
N ARG A 177 16.91 -15.65 -8.60
CA ARG A 177 17.90 -15.86 -7.55
C ARG A 177 18.44 -17.29 -7.60
N SER A 178 19.75 -17.43 -7.37
CA SER A 178 20.39 -18.74 -7.24
C SER A 178 19.91 -19.49 -6.00
N ARG A 179 19.60 -18.76 -4.92
CA ARG A 179 19.05 -19.28 -3.66
C ARG A 179 18.19 -18.23 -2.97
N ILE A 180 17.09 -18.65 -2.37
CA ILE A 180 16.13 -17.79 -1.67
C ILE A 180 16.33 -17.97 -0.16
N GLU A 181 16.62 -16.86 0.55
CA GLU A 181 16.85 -16.86 1.99
C GLU A 181 15.55 -17.02 2.79
N ALA A 182 15.71 -17.52 4.01
CA ALA A 182 14.65 -17.69 4.99
C ALA A 182 13.46 -18.49 4.45
N GLY A 183 13.77 -19.67 3.86
CA GLY A 183 12.77 -20.58 3.28
C GLY A 183 11.69 -21.01 4.25
N LEU A 184 12.02 -21.16 5.53
CA LEU A 184 11.10 -21.57 6.60
C LEU A 184 10.29 -20.41 7.21
N ASN A 185 10.47 -19.15 6.73
CA ASN A 185 9.65 -18.05 7.21
C ASN A 185 8.21 -18.11 6.66
N PRO A 186 7.20 -17.73 7.46
CA PRO A 186 5.86 -17.52 6.92
C PRO A 186 5.84 -16.31 5.95
N VAL A 187 5.03 -16.37 4.91
CA VAL A 187 4.76 -15.22 4.04
C VAL A 187 3.72 -14.30 4.67
N ASN A 188 3.82 -13.00 4.37
CA ASN A 188 2.85 -11.99 4.77
C ASN A 188 2.48 -11.17 3.52
N LEU A 189 1.54 -11.70 2.74
CA LEU A 189 1.10 -11.14 1.47
C LEU A 189 -0.33 -10.64 1.57
N ILE A 190 -0.75 -9.87 0.57
CA ILE A 190 -2.15 -9.48 0.37
C ILE A 190 -2.44 -9.34 -1.10
N HIS A 191 -3.60 -9.83 -1.53
CA HIS A 191 -4.03 -9.70 -2.90
C HIS A 191 -4.66 -8.33 -3.18
N GLN A 192 -4.49 -7.80 -4.40
CA GLN A 192 -5.06 -6.52 -4.81
C GLN A 192 -6.56 -6.43 -4.55
N ILE A 193 -7.31 -7.50 -4.84
CA ILE A 193 -8.77 -7.56 -4.62
C ILE A 193 -9.12 -7.23 -3.18
N ASP A 194 -8.40 -7.82 -2.20
CA ASP A 194 -8.63 -7.55 -0.78
C ASP A 194 -8.25 -6.13 -0.38
N VAL A 195 -7.16 -5.58 -0.96
CA VAL A 195 -6.78 -4.19 -0.71
C VAL A 195 -7.85 -3.23 -1.25
N LEU A 196 -8.38 -3.48 -2.45
CA LEU A 196 -9.45 -2.66 -3.03
C LEU A 196 -10.72 -2.73 -2.19
N ALA A 197 -11.13 -3.93 -1.76
CA ALA A 197 -12.29 -4.11 -0.88
C ALA A 197 -12.09 -3.45 0.48
N GLY A 198 -10.88 -3.56 1.06
CA GLY A 198 -10.52 -2.90 2.30
C GLY A 198 -10.55 -1.37 2.19
N LEU A 199 -10.04 -0.80 1.09
CA LEU A 199 -10.10 0.64 0.82
C LEU A 199 -11.55 1.12 0.65
N GLU A 200 -12.42 0.37 -0.01
CA GLU A 200 -13.85 0.69 -0.09
C GLU A 200 -14.51 0.74 1.30
N LYS A 201 -14.21 -0.21 2.18
CA LYS A 201 -14.69 -0.19 3.58
C LYS A 201 -14.19 1.06 4.32
N VAL A 202 -12.90 1.40 4.18
CA VAL A 202 -12.33 2.61 4.79
C VAL A 202 -12.99 3.88 4.27
N LEU A 203 -13.32 3.96 2.97
CA LEU A 203 -13.99 5.11 2.38
C LEU A 203 -15.40 5.33 2.95
N LEU A 204 -16.14 4.26 3.19
CA LEU A 204 -17.55 4.30 3.62
C LEU A 204 -17.75 4.37 5.15
N THR A 205 -16.74 4.01 5.94
CA THR A 205 -16.85 3.88 7.39
C THR A 205 -16.12 5.02 8.08
N GLN A 206 -16.64 5.49 9.21
CA GLN A 206 -15.95 6.46 10.05
C GLN A 206 -14.64 5.88 10.59
N LYS A 207 -13.62 6.74 10.73
CA LYS A 207 -12.33 6.38 11.32
C LYS A 207 -12.51 5.95 12.77
N LYS A 208 -11.86 4.85 13.17
CA LYS A 208 -11.81 4.38 14.55
C LYS A 208 -10.38 4.46 15.12
N GLN A 209 -9.38 4.15 14.33
CA GLN A 209 -7.97 4.16 14.71
C GLN A 209 -7.11 4.82 13.63
N HIS A 210 -5.88 5.23 13.98
CA HIS A 210 -4.94 5.86 13.05
C HIS A 210 -4.22 4.85 12.14
N CYS A 211 -4.04 3.61 12.60
CA CYS A 211 -3.20 2.64 11.91
C CYS A 211 -3.84 1.26 11.90
N TYR A 212 -3.75 0.61 10.75
CA TYR A 212 -4.21 -0.76 10.53
C TYR A 212 -3.22 -1.55 9.70
N ASN A 213 -3.04 -2.82 10.04
CA ASN A 213 -2.44 -3.78 9.12
C ASN A 213 -3.50 -4.31 8.17
N LEU A 214 -3.14 -4.49 6.90
CA LEU A 214 -3.96 -5.16 5.91
C LEU A 214 -3.12 -6.23 5.22
N VAL A 215 -3.20 -7.44 5.75
CA VAL A 215 -2.41 -8.63 5.40
C VAL A 215 -3.35 -9.82 5.39
N SER A 216 -3.25 -10.71 4.41
CA SER A 216 -4.04 -11.95 4.39
C SER A 216 -3.79 -12.78 5.66
N PRO A 217 -4.83 -13.40 6.23
CA PRO A 217 -4.68 -14.32 7.36
C PRO A 217 -3.96 -15.62 6.98
N TYR A 218 -3.76 -15.89 5.71
CA TYR A 218 -3.06 -17.06 5.21
C TYR A 218 -1.55 -16.81 5.18
N HIS A 219 -0.82 -17.51 6.08
CA HIS A 219 0.63 -17.37 6.28
C HIS A 219 1.35 -18.70 6.07
N PRO A 220 1.37 -19.27 4.85
CA PRO A 220 2.09 -20.50 4.57
C PRO A 220 3.60 -20.29 4.73
N ILE A 221 4.34 -21.39 4.86
CA ILE A 221 5.81 -21.37 4.79
C ILE A 221 6.23 -20.91 3.39
N LYS A 222 7.25 -20.06 3.33
CA LYS A 222 7.71 -19.44 2.07
C LYS A 222 8.09 -20.47 1.01
N GLU A 223 8.86 -21.50 1.40
CA GLU A 223 9.28 -22.57 0.50
C GLU A 223 8.07 -23.31 -0.08
N ASP A 224 7.13 -23.74 0.79
CA ASP A 224 5.94 -24.48 0.38
C ASP A 224 5.10 -23.65 -0.61
N TYR A 225 4.84 -22.40 -0.23
CA TYR A 225 4.03 -21.48 -1.03
C TYR A 225 4.61 -21.24 -2.43
N TYR A 226 5.88 -20.85 -2.50
CA TYR A 226 6.49 -20.53 -3.79
C TYR A 226 6.84 -21.77 -4.62
N SER A 227 7.08 -22.93 -3.98
CA SER A 227 7.27 -24.20 -4.72
C SER A 227 5.97 -24.65 -5.37
N GLN A 228 4.84 -24.54 -4.65
CA GLN A 228 3.52 -24.83 -5.20
C GLN A 228 3.18 -23.91 -6.38
N LEU A 229 3.42 -22.59 -6.24
CA LEU A 229 3.21 -21.64 -7.34
C LEU A 229 4.13 -21.90 -8.52
N ALA A 230 5.41 -22.23 -8.27
CA ALA A 230 6.36 -22.57 -9.33
C ALA A 230 5.86 -23.76 -10.14
N TYR A 231 5.32 -24.78 -9.46
CA TYR A 231 4.71 -25.92 -10.12
C TYR A 231 3.48 -25.53 -10.96
N GLN A 232 2.56 -24.75 -10.38
CA GLN A 232 1.32 -24.31 -11.08
C GLN A 232 1.60 -23.42 -12.30
N TRP A 233 2.64 -22.58 -12.23
CA TRP A 233 2.97 -21.62 -13.29
C TRP A 233 4.10 -22.11 -14.20
N GLU A 234 4.43 -23.40 -14.15
CA GLU A 234 5.47 -24.02 -14.96
C GLU A 234 6.83 -23.29 -14.87
N ILE A 235 7.13 -22.72 -13.69
CA ILE A 235 8.41 -22.11 -13.40
C ILE A 235 9.39 -23.19 -12.93
N PRO A 236 10.66 -23.17 -13.35
CA PRO A 236 11.66 -24.10 -12.84
C PRO A 236 11.74 -24.13 -11.31
N PRO A 237 12.03 -25.29 -10.69
CA PRO A 237 12.09 -25.43 -9.24
C PRO A 237 12.97 -24.38 -8.57
N LEU A 238 12.44 -23.71 -7.55
CA LEU A 238 13.16 -22.71 -6.77
C LEU A 238 14.00 -23.37 -5.68
N LYS A 239 15.16 -22.79 -5.35
CA LYS A 239 16.05 -23.28 -4.31
C LYS A 239 15.96 -22.39 -3.08
N PHE A 240 15.68 -22.97 -1.92
CA PHE A 240 15.57 -22.27 -0.65
C PHE A 240 16.69 -22.70 0.30
N ASP A 241 17.05 -21.83 1.25
CA ASP A 241 17.75 -22.23 2.45
C ASP A 241 16.72 -22.80 3.47
N GLN A 242 17.17 -23.67 4.33
CA GLN A 242 16.36 -24.29 5.39
C GLN A 242 16.51 -23.49 6.68
N GLN A 243 16.34 -22.17 6.61
CA GLN A 243 16.55 -21.26 7.74
C GLN A 243 15.34 -20.35 7.98
N THR A 244 15.25 -19.86 9.21
CA THR A 244 14.38 -18.75 9.58
C THR A 244 15.21 -17.50 9.83
N LYS A 245 14.66 -16.34 9.45
CA LYS A 245 15.27 -15.04 9.71
C LYS A 245 14.18 -14.04 10.11
N TYR A 246 14.10 -13.74 11.40
CA TYR A 246 13.04 -12.86 11.94
C TYR A 246 11.63 -13.31 11.54
N PRO A 247 11.22 -14.58 11.85
CA PRO A 247 9.93 -15.11 11.43
C PRO A 247 8.79 -14.35 12.11
N LYS A 248 7.79 -13.95 11.32
CA LYS A 248 6.64 -13.19 11.81
C LYS A 248 5.37 -13.52 11.06
N LYS A 249 4.23 -13.47 11.76
CA LYS A 249 2.87 -13.47 11.22
C LYS A 249 2.19 -12.19 11.64
N ILE A 250 1.76 -11.38 10.68
CA ILE A 250 1.19 -10.07 10.92
C ILE A 250 -0.34 -10.16 10.85
N SER A 251 -0.98 -9.80 11.96
CA SER A 251 -2.43 -9.86 12.11
C SER A 251 -3.11 -8.61 11.56
N SER A 252 -4.26 -8.79 10.90
CA SER A 252 -5.20 -7.76 10.49
C SER A 252 -6.48 -7.77 11.32
N ASN A 253 -6.48 -8.41 12.50
CA ASN A 253 -7.69 -8.58 13.32
C ASN A 253 -8.34 -7.24 13.69
N ARG A 254 -7.55 -6.20 13.93
CA ARG A 254 -8.06 -4.85 14.20
C ARG A 254 -8.85 -4.32 13.00
N PHE A 255 -8.31 -4.45 11.79
CA PHE A 255 -9.00 -4.04 10.56
C PHE A 255 -10.29 -4.84 10.36
N VAL A 256 -10.23 -6.17 10.51
CA VAL A 256 -11.39 -7.07 10.41
C VAL A 256 -12.50 -6.65 11.37
N SER A 257 -12.16 -6.42 12.64
CA SER A 257 -13.14 -6.04 13.67
C SER A 257 -13.73 -4.64 13.44
N ASP A 258 -12.88 -3.65 13.13
CA ASP A 258 -13.31 -2.26 13.04
C ASP A 258 -14.13 -1.95 11.79
N TYR A 259 -13.86 -2.65 10.69
CA TYR A 259 -14.51 -2.44 9.39
C TYR A 259 -15.50 -3.55 9.00
N ASP A 260 -15.75 -4.52 9.88
CA ASP A 260 -16.54 -5.72 9.54
C ASP A 260 -16.09 -6.27 8.17
N PHE A 261 -14.78 -6.57 8.10
CA PHE A 261 -14.11 -6.94 6.86
C PHE A 261 -13.89 -8.44 6.78
N SER A 262 -14.17 -9.00 5.62
CA SER A 262 -13.83 -10.39 5.28
C SER A 262 -12.92 -10.42 4.07
N PHE A 263 -11.83 -11.20 4.13
CA PHE A 263 -10.96 -11.42 2.99
C PHE A 263 -11.69 -12.21 1.91
N ILE A 264 -11.53 -11.79 0.66
CA ILE A 264 -12.13 -12.42 -0.53
C ILE A 264 -11.23 -13.57 -1.00
N VAL A 265 -9.90 -13.36 -0.90
CA VAL A 265 -8.91 -14.32 -1.35
C VAL A 265 -8.46 -15.18 -0.17
N GLU A 266 -9.00 -16.39 -0.08
CA GLU A 266 -8.72 -17.33 1.02
C GLU A 266 -7.28 -17.89 0.94
N LYS A 267 -6.89 -18.37 -0.23
CA LYS A 267 -5.53 -18.89 -0.50
C LYS A 267 -4.88 -18.04 -1.56
N LEU A 268 -3.71 -17.48 -1.27
CA LEU A 268 -2.99 -16.54 -2.15
C LEU A 268 -2.36 -17.22 -3.40
N LEU A 269 -2.97 -18.29 -3.89
CA LEU A 269 -2.51 -19.12 -5.02
C LEU A 269 -3.21 -18.78 -6.34
N ILE A 270 -3.70 -17.56 -6.49
CA ILE A 270 -4.38 -17.06 -7.68
C ILE A 270 -3.48 -16.08 -8.45
N GLU A 271 -3.65 -16.07 -9.79
CA GLU A 271 -3.00 -15.11 -10.69
C GLU A 271 -3.52 -13.68 -10.53
#